data_0bd08ee83816e019c3d746e54fa7a92f
#
_entry.id   0bd08ee83816e019c3d746e54fa7a92f
#
_cell.length_a   1.000
_cell.length_b   1.000
_cell.length_c   1.000
_cell.angle_alpha   90.00
_cell.angle_beta   90.00
_cell.angle_gamma   90.00
#
_symmetry.space_group_name_H-M   'P 1'
#
loop_
_entity.id
_entity.type
_entity.pdbx_description
1 polymer ?
#
loop_
_entity_poly.entity_id
_entity_poly.type
_entity_poly.pdbx_seq_one_letter_code
_entity_poly.pdbx_strand_id
1 'polypeptide(L)'
;MNLEQLNFHHLLYFWRVAKEGHLTRAAQALHISQSALSAQIRQLEERLGEALFERDGRRLVLTETGHLVLAYAENIFGLGQELLGRLQGRSEGMERLRMGSVSTLSRNYQENWIRPLLADPSVVLTLESGQLEGLLARLLQHQLDVVLAN
;
A
#
# COMPACT_ATOMS: atom_id res chain seq x y z
N MET A 1 -0.42 4.95 -22.20
CA MET A 1 -1.45 4.28 -21.38
C MET A 1 -2.27 5.35 -20.68
N ASN A 2 -3.60 5.27 -20.71
CA ASN A 2 -4.49 6.17 -19.97
C ASN A 2 -5.18 5.40 -18.82
N LEU A 3 -5.84 6.11 -17.91
CA LEU A 3 -6.50 5.53 -16.75
C LEU A 3 -7.60 4.53 -17.12
N GLU A 4 -8.28 4.72 -18.26
CA GLU A 4 -9.33 3.84 -18.76
C GLU A 4 -8.81 2.46 -19.16
N GLN A 5 -7.52 2.34 -19.46
CA GLN A 5 -6.87 1.09 -19.81
C GLN A 5 -6.45 0.27 -18.57
N LEU A 6 -6.39 0.91 -17.40
CA LEU A 6 -6.08 0.23 -16.14
C LEU A 6 -7.32 -0.49 -15.61
N ASN A 7 -7.28 -1.81 -15.62
CA ASN A 7 -8.35 -2.61 -15.04
C ASN A 7 -8.15 -2.74 -13.53
N PHE A 8 -8.95 -2.00 -12.76
CA PHE A 8 -8.88 -2.01 -11.29
C PHE A 8 -9.19 -3.38 -10.67
N HIS A 9 -9.94 -4.23 -11.36
CA HIS A 9 -10.21 -5.60 -10.89
C HIS A 9 -8.96 -6.47 -11.00
N HIS A 10 -8.22 -6.37 -12.11
CA HIS A 10 -6.93 -7.05 -12.26
C HIS A 10 -5.89 -6.52 -11.26
N LEU A 11 -5.89 -5.20 -11.02
CA LEU A 11 -5.03 -4.58 -10.01
C LEU A 11 -5.37 -5.10 -8.59
N LEU A 12 -6.67 -5.29 -8.28
CA LEU A 12 -7.11 -5.87 -7.01
C LEU A 12 -6.60 -7.32 -6.85
N TYR A 13 -6.67 -8.12 -7.91
CA TYR A 13 -6.16 -9.48 -7.89
C TYR A 13 -4.65 -9.52 -7.69
N PHE A 14 -3.91 -8.68 -8.39
CA PHE A 14 -2.48 -8.52 -8.18
C PHE A 14 -2.17 -8.14 -6.72
N TRP A 15 -2.83 -7.12 -6.19
CA TRP A 15 -2.65 -6.67 -4.81
C TRP A 15 -2.91 -7.79 -3.80
N ARG A 16 -3.98 -8.58 -3.99
CA ARG A 16 -4.28 -9.72 -3.12
C ARG A 16 -3.19 -10.78 -3.17
N VAL A 17 -2.70 -11.14 -4.35
CA VAL A 17 -1.63 -12.13 -4.50
C VAL A 17 -0.32 -11.62 -3.86
N ALA A 18 0.01 -10.36 -4.06
CA ALA A 18 1.20 -9.75 -3.46
C ALA A 18 1.16 -9.78 -1.92
N LYS A 19 -0.01 -9.51 -1.32
CA LYS A 19 -0.20 -9.54 0.15
C LYS A 19 -0.16 -10.96 0.70
N GLU A 20 -0.74 -11.94 0.01
CA GLU A 20 -0.76 -13.34 0.46
C GLU A 20 0.58 -14.05 0.27
N GLY A 21 1.41 -13.59 -0.67
CA GLY A 21 2.65 -14.23 -1.08
C GLY A 21 2.46 -15.61 -1.73
N HIS A 22 1.22 -16.05 -1.93
CA HIS A 22 0.87 -17.35 -2.47
C HIS A 22 -0.37 -17.28 -3.37
N LEU A 23 -0.19 -17.63 -4.64
CA LEU A 23 -1.26 -17.59 -5.65
C LEU A 23 -2.46 -18.49 -5.29
N THR A 24 -2.19 -19.69 -4.77
CA THR A 24 -3.27 -20.63 -4.40
C THR A 24 -4.10 -20.10 -3.24
N ARG A 25 -3.47 -19.55 -2.20
CA ARG A 25 -4.19 -18.98 -1.04
C ARG A 25 -5.00 -17.76 -1.45
N ALA A 26 -4.43 -16.89 -2.26
CA ALA A 26 -5.14 -15.73 -2.79
C ALA A 26 -6.35 -16.13 -3.63
N ALA A 27 -6.23 -17.15 -4.50
CA ALA A 27 -7.34 -17.68 -5.29
C ALA A 27 -8.47 -18.23 -4.42
N GLN A 28 -8.15 -18.98 -3.36
CA GLN A 28 -9.12 -19.48 -2.39
C GLN A 28 -9.86 -18.34 -1.67
N ALA A 29 -9.11 -17.33 -1.20
CA ALA A 29 -9.69 -16.16 -0.53
C ALA A 29 -10.60 -15.32 -1.46
N LEU A 30 -10.34 -15.34 -2.76
CA LEU A 30 -11.12 -14.66 -3.78
C LEU A 30 -12.24 -15.52 -4.38
N HIS A 31 -12.38 -16.79 -3.95
CA HIS A 31 -13.35 -17.75 -4.47
C HIS A 31 -13.28 -17.98 -5.99
N ILE A 32 -12.06 -17.97 -6.55
CA ILE A 32 -11.80 -18.23 -7.98
C ILE A 32 -10.76 -19.32 -8.14
N SER A 33 -10.65 -19.88 -9.36
CA SER A 33 -9.59 -20.85 -9.64
C SER A 33 -8.22 -20.18 -9.73
N GLN A 34 -7.17 -20.90 -9.35
CA GLN A 34 -5.78 -20.42 -9.49
C GLN A 34 -5.43 -20.07 -10.93
N SER A 35 -5.93 -20.85 -11.91
CA SER A 35 -5.73 -20.59 -13.34
C SER A 35 -6.39 -19.28 -13.79
N ALA A 36 -7.61 -19.03 -13.34
CA ALA A 36 -8.31 -17.77 -13.61
C ALA A 36 -7.56 -16.58 -13.01
N LEU A 37 -7.14 -16.68 -11.74
CA LEU A 37 -6.38 -15.61 -11.07
C LEU A 37 -5.05 -15.33 -11.81
N SER A 38 -4.32 -16.40 -12.18
CA SER A 38 -3.08 -16.26 -12.96
C SER A 38 -3.29 -15.60 -14.32
N ALA A 39 -4.39 -15.91 -15.01
CA ALA A 39 -4.72 -15.29 -16.29
C ALA A 39 -5.02 -13.79 -16.14
N GLN A 40 -5.73 -13.39 -15.08
CA GLN A 40 -6.06 -11.99 -14.81
C GLN A 40 -4.79 -11.17 -14.49
N ILE A 41 -3.84 -11.75 -13.74
CA ILE A 41 -2.57 -11.09 -13.45
C ILE A 41 -1.76 -10.92 -14.73
N ARG A 42 -1.65 -11.95 -15.58
CA ARG A 42 -0.97 -11.84 -16.88
C ARG A 42 -1.58 -10.76 -17.77
N GLN A 43 -2.90 -10.65 -17.82
CA GLN A 43 -3.56 -9.57 -18.57
C GLN A 43 -3.22 -8.19 -18.03
N LEU A 44 -3.01 -8.04 -16.71
CA LEU A 44 -2.51 -6.79 -16.14
C LEU A 44 -1.08 -6.52 -16.61
N GLU A 45 -0.18 -7.49 -16.50
CA GLU A 45 1.21 -7.40 -16.94
C GLU A 45 1.32 -7.05 -18.43
N GLU A 46 0.54 -7.73 -19.28
CA GLU A 46 0.48 -7.45 -20.72
C GLU A 46 0.04 -6.01 -21.02
N ARG A 47 -0.94 -5.48 -20.28
CA ARG A 47 -1.42 -4.11 -20.45
C ARG A 47 -0.41 -3.06 -19.95
N LEU A 48 0.30 -3.38 -18.87
CA LEU A 48 1.35 -2.51 -18.33
C LEU A 48 2.62 -2.57 -19.17
N GLY A 49 2.82 -3.66 -19.92
CA GLY A 49 4.03 -3.94 -20.68
C GLY A 49 5.21 -4.41 -19.80
N GLU A 50 4.93 -4.74 -18.55
CA GLU A 50 5.93 -5.07 -17.53
C GLU A 50 5.48 -6.29 -16.70
N ALA A 51 6.42 -7.17 -16.36
CA ALA A 51 6.17 -8.23 -15.41
C ALA A 51 6.13 -7.68 -13.98
N LEU A 52 5.13 -8.08 -13.23
CA LEU A 52 4.97 -7.68 -11.82
C LEU A 52 5.45 -8.77 -10.87
N PHE A 53 5.44 -10.01 -11.32
CA PHE A 53 5.97 -11.15 -10.60
C PHE A 53 7.04 -11.87 -11.42
N GLU A 54 8.00 -12.46 -10.70
CA GLU A 54 8.97 -13.37 -11.25
C GLU A 54 9.06 -14.64 -10.40
N ARG A 55 9.72 -15.69 -10.93
CA ARG A 55 9.92 -16.93 -10.21
C ARG A 55 11.33 -16.99 -9.64
N ASP A 56 11.42 -17.05 -8.33
CA ASP A 56 12.64 -17.46 -7.63
C ASP A 56 12.48 -18.93 -7.17
N GLY A 57 12.95 -19.84 -7.98
CA GLY A 57 12.74 -21.27 -7.79
C GLY A 57 11.24 -21.64 -7.83
N ARG A 58 10.70 -22.04 -6.68
CA ARG A 58 9.26 -22.37 -6.52
C ARG A 58 8.41 -21.22 -5.98
N ARG A 59 9.04 -20.10 -5.65
CA ARG A 59 8.36 -18.94 -5.06
C ARG A 59 7.99 -17.94 -6.14
N LEU A 60 6.89 -17.28 -5.94
CA LEU A 60 6.47 -16.12 -6.70
C LEU A 60 6.93 -14.89 -5.92
N VAL A 61 7.80 -14.08 -6.50
CA VAL A 61 8.33 -12.86 -5.90
C VAL A 61 7.97 -11.65 -6.76
N LEU A 62 7.90 -10.48 -6.14
CA LEU A 62 7.65 -9.24 -6.87
C LEU A 62 8.93 -8.80 -7.61
N THR A 63 8.74 -8.31 -8.83
CA THR A 63 9.76 -7.54 -9.55
C THR A 63 9.90 -6.14 -8.95
N GLU A 64 10.88 -5.36 -9.38
CA GLU A 64 10.99 -3.94 -9.01
C GLU A 64 9.72 -3.16 -9.40
N THR A 65 9.23 -3.36 -10.62
CA THR A 65 7.94 -2.80 -11.08
C THR A 65 6.77 -3.33 -10.25
N GLY A 66 6.79 -4.61 -9.85
CA GLY A 66 5.79 -5.20 -8.95
C GLY A 66 5.74 -4.50 -7.60
N HIS A 67 6.89 -4.17 -6.99
CA HIS A 67 6.95 -3.40 -5.75
C HIS A 67 6.39 -1.99 -5.91
N LEU A 68 6.71 -1.32 -7.02
CA LEU A 68 6.16 0.00 -7.34
C LEU A 68 4.64 -0.05 -7.46
N VAL A 69 4.12 -0.99 -8.28
CA VAL A 69 2.67 -1.15 -8.50
C VAL A 69 1.96 -1.54 -7.21
N LEU A 70 2.57 -2.37 -6.35
CA LEU A 70 2.02 -2.72 -5.04
C LEU A 70 1.82 -1.49 -4.17
N ALA A 71 2.81 -0.60 -4.09
CA ALA A 71 2.72 0.63 -3.30
C ALA A 71 1.54 1.51 -3.73
N TYR A 72 1.35 1.68 -5.04
CA TYR A 72 0.18 2.43 -5.57
C TYR A 72 -1.14 1.70 -5.33
N ALA A 73 -1.19 0.38 -5.52
CA ALA A 73 -2.38 -0.43 -5.27
C ALA A 73 -2.82 -0.37 -3.80
N GLU A 74 -1.89 -0.40 -2.85
CA GLU A 74 -2.18 -0.24 -1.42
C GLU A 74 -2.84 1.10 -1.12
N ASN A 75 -2.37 2.19 -1.72
CA ASN A 75 -2.98 3.51 -1.55
C ASN A 75 -4.39 3.58 -2.17
N ILE A 76 -4.56 3.09 -3.41
CA ILE A 76 -5.84 3.07 -4.11
C ILE A 76 -6.89 2.29 -3.32
N PHE A 77 -6.57 1.06 -2.93
CA PHE A 77 -7.53 0.22 -2.19
C PHE A 77 -7.69 0.65 -0.73
N GLY A 78 -6.68 1.25 -0.13
CA GLY A 78 -6.76 1.88 1.19
C GLY A 78 -7.78 3.01 1.21
N LEU A 79 -7.71 3.93 0.25
CA LEU A 79 -8.70 5.01 0.08
C LEU A 79 -10.10 4.47 -0.21
N GLY A 80 -10.21 3.40 -1.02
CA GLY A 80 -11.48 2.73 -1.27
C GLY A 80 -12.09 2.14 0.00
N GLN A 81 -11.29 1.50 0.84
CA GLN A 81 -11.74 0.96 2.13
C GLN A 81 -12.18 2.07 3.09
N GLU A 82 -11.44 3.18 3.14
CA GLU A 82 -11.80 4.35 3.93
C GLU A 82 -13.16 4.92 3.49
N LEU A 83 -13.35 5.11 2.18
CA LEU A 83 -14.63 5.56 1.62
C LEU A 83 -15.78 4.66 2.05
N LEU A 84 -15.63 3.34 1.91
CA LEU A 84 -16.66 2.38 2.30
C LEU A 84 -16.92 2.42 3.81
N GLY A 85 -15.87 2.57 4.63
CA GLY A 85 -15.99 2.73 6.07
C GLY A 85 -16.81 3.97 6.45
N ARG A 86 -16.53 5.11 5.82
CA ARG A 86 -17.27 6.37 6.04
C ARG A 86 -18.75 6.24 5.63
N LEU A 87 -19.03 5.65 4.47
CA LEU A 87 -20.40 5.44 3.99
C LEU A 87 -21.21 4.47 4.87
N GLN A 88 -20.55 3.51 5.51
CA GLN A 88 -21.20 2.53 6.39
C GLN A 88 -21.33 3.02 7.86
N GLY A 89 -20.96 4.28 8.13
CA GLY A 89 -20.95 4.82 9.49
C GLY A 89 -19.97 4.13 10.45
N ARG A 90 -19.03 3.32 9.90
CA ARG A 90 -18.02 2.58 10.68
C ARG A 90 -16.76 3.40 10.94
N SER A 91 -16.63 4.52 10.30
CA SER A 91 -15.53 5.48 10.46
C SER A 91 -16.11 6.84 10.83
N GLU A 92 -16.62 6.98 12.03
CA GLU A 92 -16.73 8.32 12.59
C GLU A 92 -15.30 8.84 12.80
N GLY A 93 -14.79 9.54 11.76
CA GLY A 93 -13.69 10.46 11.94
C GLY A 93 -12.29 9.91 12.20
N MET A 94 -11.99 8.62 12.06
CA MET A 94 -10.61 8.16 12.22
C MET A 94 -9.76 8.54 11.00
N GLU A 95 -9.00 9.61 11.13
CA GLU A 95 -7.97 10.00 10.17
C GLU A 95 -6.69 9.20 10.42
N ARG A 96 -6.24 8.47 9.41
CA ARG A 96 -4.94 7.78 9.49
C ARG A 96 -3.86 8.74 9.04
N LEU A 97 -2.91 9.03 9.94
CA LEU A 97 -1.73 9.83 9.66
C LEU A 97 -0.48 8.94 9.73
N ARG A 98 0.21 8.81 8.60
CA ARG A 98 1.46 8.04 8.48
C ARG A 98 2.62 9.04 8.49
N MET A 99 3.39 9.05 9.56
CA MET A 99 4.46 10.01 9.79
C MET A 99 5.81 9.30 9.77
N GLY A 100 6.74 9.82 8.97
CA GLY A 100 8.15 9.46 9.01
C GLY A 100 8.94 10.46 9.87
N SER A 101 9.93 9.99 10.61
CA SER A 101 10.83 10.87 11.35
C SER A 101 12.27 10.44 11.12
N VAL A 102 13.16 11.38 10.78
CA VAL A 102 14.57 11.06 10.68
C VAL A 102 15.13 10.61 12.02
N SER A 103 15.99 9.59 12.00
CA SER A 103 16.54 8.96 13.20
C SER A 103 17.41 9.93 14.03
N THR A 104 17.82 11.05 13.46
CA THR A 104 18.63 12.10 14.13
C THR A 104 17.81 13.06 14.98
N LEU A 105 16.46 13.09 14.82
CA LEU A 105 15.61 13.93 15.63
C LEU A 105 15.54 13.43 17.08
N SER A 106 15.66 14.36 18.02
CA SER A 106 15.54 14.02 19.44
C SER A 106 14.14 13.51 19.77
N ARG A 107 14.07 12.55 20.68
CA ARG A 107 12.81 11.95 21.13
C ARG A 107 11.83 13.01 21.68
N ASN A 108 12.33 13.96 22.46
CA ASN A 108 11.51 15.04 23.03
C ASN A 108 10.87 15.90 21.94
N TYR A 109 11.59 16.17 20.84
CA TYR A 109 11.04 16.92 19.72
C TYR A 109 9.92 16.15 19.02
N GLN A 110 10.15 14.87 18.76
CA GLN A 110 9.12 13.99 18.18
C GLN A 110 7.88 13.92 19.08
N GLU A 111 8.05 13.69 20.40
CA GLU A 111 6.94 13.61 21.35
C GLU A 111 6.13 14.90 21.42
N ASN A 112 6.77 16.06 21.37
CA ASN A 112 6.06 17.33 21.37
C ASN A 112 5.20 17.53 20.11
N TRP A 113 5.66 17.04 18.96
CA TRP A 113 4.93 17.11 17.70
C TRP A 113 3.73 16.16 17.66
N ILE A 114 3.89 14.95 18.18
CA ILE A 114 2.84 13.93 18.10
C ILE A 114 1.82 14.01 19.25
N ARG A 115 2.19 14.63 20.36
CA ARG A 115 1.31 14.75 21.54
C ARG A 115 -0.09 15.32 21.23
N PRO A 116 -0.24 16.43 20.49
CA PRO A 116 -1.56 16.94 20.12
C PRO A 116 -2.37 15.95 19.28
N LEU A 117 -1.70 15.22 18.38
CA LEU A 117 -2.34 14.23 17.50
C LEU A 117 -2.83 13.01 18.29
N LEU A 118 -2.07 12.58 19.32
CA LEU A 118 -2.49 11.48 20.19
C LEU A 118 -3.62 11.85 21.15
N ALA A 119 -3.85 13.14 21.37
CA ALA A 119 -4.97 13.62 22.17
C ALA A 119 -6.29 13.61 21.41
N ASP A 120 -6.25 13.52 20.08
CA ASP A 120 -7.45 13.45 19.24
C ASP A 120 -7.84 11.99 19.00
N PRO A 121 -8.98 11.52 19.55
CA PRO A 121 -9.42 10.14 19.37
C PRO A 121 -9.81 9.79 17.93
N SER A 122 -9.94 10.80 17.05
CA SER A 122 -10.20 10.58 15.63
C SER A 122 -8.94 10.29 14.81
N VAL A 123 -7.73 10.43 15.40
CA VAL A 123 -6.46 10.25 14.70
C VAL A 123 -5.84 8.89 15.06
N VAL A 124 -5.57 8.10 14.03
CA VAL A 124 -4.73 6.89 14.14
C VAL A 124 -3.36 7.21 13.57
N LEU A 125 -2.39 7.42 14.45
CA LEU A 125 -1.03 7.77 14.09
C LEU A 125 -0.17 6.51 13.90
N THR A 126 0.50 6.42 12.76
CA THR A 126 1.60 5.49 12.53
C THR A 126 2.89 6.31 12.44
N LEU A 127 3.85 6.03 13.32
CA LEU A 127 5.15 6.69 13.33
C LEU A 127 6.24 5.69 13.00
N GLU A 128 7.11 6.02 12.06
CA GLU A 128 8.30 5.24 11.74
C GLU A 128 9.54 6.11 11.68
N SER A 129 10.68 5.54 11.99
CA SER A 129 11.97 6.23 11.95
C SER A 129 12.85 5.66 10.84
N GLY A 130 13.60 6.54 10.16
CA GLY A 130 14.47 6.13 9.07
C GLY A 130 15.46 7.20 8.64
N GLN A 131 16.17 6.92 7.54
CA GLN A 131 17.02 7.89 6.88
C GLN A 131 16.19 8.80 5.98
N LEU A 132 16.59 10.07 5.86
CA LEU A 132 15.85 11.09 5.15
C LEU A 132 15.50 10.68 3.72
N GLU A 133 16.46 10.15 2.98
CA GLU A 133 16.25 9.73 1.57
C GLU A 133 15.16 8.66 1.43
N GLY A 134 15.21 7.64 2.29
CA GLY A 134 14.21 6.57 2.30
C GLY A 134 12.81 7.07 2.69
N LEU A 135 12.73 7.98 3.68
CA LEU A 135 11.47 8.59 4.09
C LEU A 135 10.89 9.51 3.00
N LEU A 136 11.74 10.29 2.30
CA LEU A 136 11.30 11.12 1.18
C LEU A 136 10.82 10.29 0.00
N ALA A 137 11.51 9.19 -0.33
CA ALA A 137 11.04 8.27 -1.37
C ALA A 137 9.64 7.72 -1.04
N ARG A 138 9.40 7.34 0.21
CA ARG A 138 8.09 6.86 0.67
C ARG A 138 7.02 7.95 0.71
N LEU A 139 7.38 9.19 1.03
CA LEU A 139 6.49 10.34 0.93
C LEU A 139 6.06 10.58 -0.52
N LEU A 140 7.00 10.54 -1.47
CA LEU A 140 6.71 10.68 -2.90
C LEU A 140 5.83 9.53 -3.45
N GLN A 141 5.94 8.34 -2.87
CA GLN A 141 5.10 7.20 -3.20
C GLN A 141 3.76 7.17 -2.43
N HIS A 142 3.41 8.25 -1.73
CA HIS A 142 2.21 8.35 -0.90
C HIS A 142 2.09 7.26 0.18
N GLN A 143 3.21 6.70 0.62
CA GLN A 143 3.27 5.74 1.75
C GLN A 143 3.38 6.45 3.10
N LEU A 144 3.81 7.70 3.10
CA LEU A 144 3.81 8.62 4.22
C LEU A 144 3.03 9.87 3.86
N ASP A 145 2.43 10.50 4.84
CA ASP A 145 1.67 11.73 4.69
C ASP A 145 2.53 12.95 5.09
N VAL A 146 3.48 12.73 6.01
CA VAL A 146 4.40 13.78 6.48
C VAL A 146 5.75 13.17 6.88
N VAL A 147 6.81 13.95 6.71
CA VAL A 147 8.16 13.61 7.19
C VAL A 147 8.69 14.73 8.05
N LEU A 148 9.12 14.38 9.28
CA LEU A 148 9.84 15.27 10.17
C LEU A 148 11.34 15.11 9.95
N ALA A 149 12.01 16.20 9.62
CA ALA A 149 13.44 16.27 9.39
C ALA A 149 14.03 17.52 10.07
N ASN A 150 15.34 17.52 10.29
CA ASN A 150 16.14 18.65 10.77
C ASN A 150 17.09 19.15 9.69
#